data_dae17ec68b71aa58b24a23e174381362
#
_entry.id   dae17ec68b71aa58b24a23e174381362
#
_cell.length_a   1.000
_cell.length_b   1.000
_cell.length_c   1.000
_cell.angle_alpha   90.00
_cell.angle_beta   90.00
_cell.angle_gamma   90.00
#
_symmetry.space_group_name_H-M   'P 1'
#
loop_
_entity.id
_entity.type
_entity.pdbx_description
1 polymer ?
#
loop_
_entity_poly.entity_id
_entity_poly.type
_entity_poly.pdbx_seq_one_letter_code
_entity_poly.pdbx_strand_id
1 'polypeptide(L)'
;MEKFEVNILGCGSAVPTGQHMTTAQLINIHEKMFLVDCGEGTQTQIWKSGIKVTNMNHIFISHAHGDHFFGLLPLLSSLGLMLGRTEDLEVYIPMSLKENFERDLAAYCYIPFKVNLHAIDGNKRQILYEDSEISI
;
A
#
# COMPACT_ATOMS: atom_id res chain seq x y z
N MET A 1 -16.24 -20.52 4.68
CA MET A 1 -16.49 -19.85 3.39
C MET A 1 -15.25 -19.11 3.02
N GLU A 2 -14.71 -19.41 1.86
CA GLU A 2 -13.53 -18.72 1.34
C GLU A 2 -13.90 -17.27 1.05
N LYS A 3 -13.17 -16.33 1.63
CA LYS A 3 -13.43 -14.90 1.51
C LYS A 3 -12.54 -14.31 0.43
N PHE A 4 -13.13 -13.73 -0.59
CA PHE A 4 -12.45 -12.91 -1.59
C PHE A 4 -13.21 -11.59 -1.73
N GLU A 5 -12.58 -10.49 -1.32
CA GLU A 5 -13.18 -9.15 -1.35
C GLU A 5 -12.22 -8.14 -1.97
N VAL A 6 -12.78 -7.23 -2.74
CA VAL A 6 -12.07 -6.05 -3.23
C VAL A 6 -12.77 -4.80 -2.69
N ASN A 7 -12.06 -4.04 -1.88
CA ASN A 7 -12.54 -2.80 -1.31
C ASN A 7 -11.91 -1.61 -2.05
N ILE A 8 -12.71 -0.83 -2.76
CA ILE A 8 -12.24 0.35 -3.46
C ILE A 8 -12.15 1.51 -2.46
N LEU A 9 -10.94 1.86 -2.06
CA LEU A 9 -10.67 2.98 -1.15
C LEU A 9 -10.59 4.31 -1.90
N GLY A 10 -10.17 4.26 -3.15
CA GLY A 10 -10.11 5.39 -4.05
C GLY A 10 -10.14 4.95 -5.50
N CYS A 11 -10.78 5.76 -6.35
CA CYS A 11 -10.93 5.49 -7.78
C CYS A 11 -10.72 6.75 -8.64
N GLY A 12 -10.31 7.87 -8.03
CA GLY A 12 -9.99 9.12 -8.73
C GLY A 12 -8.67 9.04 -9.49
N SER A 13 -8.56 9.80 -10.57
CA SER A 13 -7.34 9.95 -11.36
C SER A 13 -6.74 11.33 -11.14
N ALA A 14 -5.43 11.41 -11.13
CA ALA A 14 -4.58 12.59 -10.99
C ALA A 14 -4.71 13.33 -9.64
N VAL A 15 -5.90 13.71 -9.22
CA VAL A 15 -6.12 14.48 -7.97
C VAL A 15 -7.36 13.98 -7.22
N PRO A 16 -7.36 14.09 -5.88
CA PRO A 16 -8.56 13.79 -5.11
C PRO A 16 -9.63 14.87 -5.36
N THR A 17 -10.88 14.49 -5.20
CA THR A 17 -12.03 15.39 -5.24
C THR A 17 -12.79 15.36 -3.92
N GLY A 18 -13.83 16.18 -3.78
CA GLY A 18 -14.70 16.13 -2.60
C GLY A 18 -15.47 14.81 -2.45
N GLN A 19 -15.57 14.01 -3.50
CA GLN A 19 -16.30 12.74 -3.51
C GLN A 19 -15.40 11.50 -3.62
N HIS A 20 -14.24 11.61 -4.26
CA HIS A 20 -13.36 10.49 -4.55
C HIS A 20 -11.90 10.81 -4.20
N MET A 21 -11.27 9.90 -3.49
CA MET A 21 -9.82 9.87 -3.32
C MET A 21 -9.15 9.22 -4.53
N THR A 22 -7.86 9.40 -4.68
CA THR A 22 -7.08 8.79 -5.76
C THR A 22 -6.91 7.28 -5.54
N THR A 23 -6.42 6.59 -6.55
CA THR A 23 -6.53 5.14 -6.67
C THR A 23 -5.91 4.37 -5.50
N ALA A 24 -6.70 3.50 -4.91
CA ALA A 24 -6.26 2.51 -3.92
C ALA A 24 -7.30 1.39 -3.81
N GLN A 25 -6.85 0.13 -3.86
CA GLN A 25 -7.70 -1.05 -3.70
C GLN A 25 -7.13 -1.93 -2.62
N LEU A 26 -7.96 -2.29 -1.64
CA LEU A 26 -7.61 -3.24 -0.60
C LEU A 26 -8.27 -4.59 -0.91
N ILE A 27 -7.46 -5.58 -1.22
CA ILE A 27 -7.89 -6.94 -1.56
C ILE A 27 -7.73 -7.83 -0.33
N ASN A 28 -8.78 -8.54 0.03
CA ASN A 28 -8.77 -9.54 1.10
C ASN A 28 -9.03 -10.92 0.50
N ILE A 29 -8.05 -11.80 0.63
CA ILE A 29 -8.13 -13.19 0.19
C ILE A 29 -7.84 -14.06 1.41
N HIS A 30 -8.85 -14.77 1.92
CA HIS A 30 -8.71 -15.66 3.09
C HIS A 30 -8.03 -14.97 4.30
N GLU A 31 -8.42 -13.72 4.60
CA GLU A 31 -7.87 -12.86 5.65
C GLU A 31 -6.42 -12.37 5.40
N LYS A 32 -5.80 -12.69 4.26
CA LYS A 32 -4.57 -12.05 3.78
C LYS A 32 -4.94 -10.77 3.04
N MET A 33 -4.38 -9.65 3.45
CA MET A 33 -4.72 -8.35 2.87
C MET A 33 -3.57 -7.79 2.04
N PHE A 34 -3.91 -7.33 0.85
CA PHE A 34 -3.01 -6.75 -0.14
C PHE A 34 -3.53 -5.38 -0.54
N LEU A 35 -2.70 -4.34 -0.40
CA LEU A 35 -3.04 -3.01 -0.91
C LEU A 35 -2.41 -2.83 -2.29
N VAL A 36 -3.22 -2.50 -3.27
CA VAL A 36 -2.78 -2.18 -4.63
C VAL A 36 -3.02 -0.70 -4.88
N ASP A 37 -1.94 0.02 -5.11
CA ASP A 37 -1.83 1.47 -5.11
C ASP A 37 -2.22 2.12 -3.77
N CYS A 38 -1.66 3.28 -3.54
CA CYS A 38 -1.82 4.03 -2.29
C CYS A 38 -1.82 5.54 -2.61
N GLY A 39 -2.87 5.97 -3.29
CA GLY A 39 -3.04 7.37 -3.63
C GLY A 39 -3.33 8.25 -2.44
N GLU A 40 -3.34 9.55 -2.66
CA GLU A 40 -3.65 10.53 -1.63
C GLU A 40 -5.00 10.24 -0.97
N GLY A 41 -5.04 10.26 0.37
CA GLY A 41 -6.25 10.00 1.15
C GLY A 41 -6.51 8.52 1.49
N THR A 42 -5.70 7.57 1.02
CA THR A 42 -5.85 6.13 1.32
C THR A 42 -5.92 5.86 2.82
N GLN A 43 -5.04 6.46 3.61
CA GLN A 43 -5.05 6.38 5.07
C GLN A 43 -6.43 6.74 5.66
N THR A 44 -6.99 7.87 5.24
CA THR A 44 -8.30 8.35 5.70
C THR A 44 -9.42 7.41 5.28
N GLN A 45 -9.36 6.87 4.08
CA GLN A 45 -10.37 5.95 3.57
C GLN A 45 -10.34 4.61 4.32
N ILE A 46 -9.17 4.11 4.69
CA ILE A 46 -9.06 2.92 5.56
C ILE A 46 -9.76 3.17 6.90
N TRP A 47 -9.50 4.32 7.54
CA TRP A 47 -10.14 4.65 8.82
C TRP A 47 -11.67 4.80 8.69
N LYS A 48 -12.13 5.48 7.64
CA LYS A 48 -13.57 5.64 7.39
C LYS A 48 -14.27 4.34 7.09
N SER A 49 -13.62 3.41 6.43
CA SER A 49 -14.21 2.10 6.10
C SER A 49 -14.42 1.19 7.31
N GLY A 50 -13.67 1.43 8.40
CA GLY A 50 -13.67 0.57 9.58
C GLY A 50 -12.99 -0.80 9.35
N ILE A 51 -12.34 -1.00 8.20
CA ILE A 51 -11.63 -2.25 7.90
C ILE A 51 -10.39 -2.35 8.78
N LYS A 52 -10.24 -3.47 9.46
CA LYS A 52 -9.04 -3.78 10.23
C LYS A 52 -7.92 -4.24 9.28
N VAL A 53 -6.84 -3.47 9.22
CA VAL A 53 -5.70 -3.73 8.32
C VAL A 53 -4.50 -4.36 9.02
N THR A 54 -4.71 -5.03 10.14
CA THR A 54 -3.62 -5.71 10.89
C THR A 54 -2.91 -6.78 10.08
N ASN A 55 -3.64 -7.44 9.16
CA ASN A 55 -3.12 -8.49 8.29
C ASN A 55 -2.68 -7.97 6.90
N MET A 56 -2.58 -6.65 6.73
CA MET A 56 -2.06 -6.04 5.52
C MET A 56 -0.54 -6.02 5.57
N ASN A 57 0.09 -7.03 5.00
CA ASN A 57 1.54 -7.21 5.03
C ASN A 57 2.23 -6.89 3.70
N HIS A 58 1.46 -6.59 2.65
CA HIS A 58 1.97 -6.35 1.31
C HIS A 58 1.27 -5.15 0.67
N ILE A 59 2.08 -4.23 0.12
CA ILE A 59 1.62 -3.07 -0.65
C ILE A 59 2.30 -3.10 -2.00
N PHE A 60 1.53 -2.93 -3.07
CA PHE A 60 2.01 -2.92 -4.45
C PHE A 60 1.68 -1.59 -5.11
N ILE A 61 2.69 -0.86 -5.60
CA ILE A 61 2.52 0.39 -6.34
C ILE A 61 2.73 0.10 -7.83
N SER A 62 1.72 0.36 -8.62
CA SER A 62 1.67 0.01 -10.05
C SER A 62 2.63 0.84 -10.90
N HIS A 63 2.73 2.14 -10.65
CA HIS A 63 3.63 3.03 -11.37
C HIS A 63 3.93 4.32 -10.61
N ALA A 64 4.88 5.13 -11.13
CA ALA A 64 5.49 6.26 -10.45
C ALA A 64 4.72 7.59 -10.61
N HIS A 65 3.40 7.58 -10.78
CA HIS A 65 2.60 8.79 -10.71
C HIS A 65 2.04 9.02 -9.31
N GLY A 66 1.99 10.28 -8.89
CA GLY A 66 1.66 10.65 -7.51
C GLY A 66 0.30 10.16 -7.04
N ASP A 67 -0.70 10.15 -7.90
CA ASP A 67 -2.04 9.65 -7.61
C ASP A 67 -2.10 8.15 -7.28
N HIS A 68 -0.99 7.43 -7.49
CA HIS A 68 -0.84 6.02 -7.12
C HIS A 68 -0.03 5.77 -5.85
N PHE A 69 0.73 6.77 -5.34
CA PHE A 69 1.58 6.52 -4.17
C PHE A 69 1.72 7.68 -3.17
N PHE A 70 1.16 8.87 -3.42
CA PHE A 70 1.29 10.02 -2.51
C PHE A 70 0.73 9.76 -1.11
N GLY A 71 -0.16 8.80 -0.95
CA GLY A 71 -0.69 8.38 0.35
C GLY A 71 0.19 7.40 1.13
N LEU A 72 1.31 6.94 0.56
CA LEU A 72 2.10 5.85 1.15
C LEU A 72 2.83 6.28 2.42
N LEU A 73 3.56 7.41 2.42
CA LEU A 73 4.27 7.89 3.61
C LEU A 73 3.36 8.12 4.82
N PRO A 74 2.23 8.85 4.70
CA PRO A 74 1.32 9.02 5.83
C PRO A 74 0.67 7.69 6.28
N LEU A 75 0.38 6.77 5.37
CA LEU A 75 -0.13 5.46 5.74
C LEU A 75 0.89 4.69 6.59
N LEU A 76 2.14 4.60 6.14
CA LEU A 76 3.20 3.89 6.88
C LEU A 76 3.41 4.48 8.29
N SER A 77 3.43 5.81 8.40
CA SER A 77 3.51 6.49 9.71
C SER A 77 2.34 6.10 10.61
N SER A 78 1.13 6.06 10.08
CA SER A 78 -0.09 5.73 10.84
C SER A 78 -0.15 4.28 11.29
N LEU A 79 0.33 3.35 10.48
CA LEU A 79 0.38 1.93 10.85
C LEU A 79 1.21 1.72 12.12
N GLY A 80 2.32 2.45 12.27
CA GLY A 80 3.12 2.42 13.48
C GLY A 80 2.50 3.16 14.65
N LEU A 81 2.14 4.44 14.45
CA LEU A 81 1.73 5.34 15.53
C LEU A 81 0.32 5.04 16.06
N MET A 82 -0.61 4.67 15.19
CA MET A 82 -2.02 4.47 15.57
C MET A 82 -2.37 3.01 15.84
N LEU A 83 -1.80 2.08 15.08
CA LEU A 83 -2.09 0.65 15.22
C LEU A 83 -1.04 -0.11 16.01
N GLY A 84 0.07 0.55 16.36
CA GLY A 84 1.16 -0.10 17.09
C GLY A 84 1.79 -1.27 16.33
N ARG A 85 1.83 -1.18 14.99
CA ARG A 85 2.40 -2.24 14.16
C ARG A 85 3.86 -2.48 14.52
N THR A 86 4.23 -3.73 14.68
CA THR A 86 5.61 -4.18 14.92
C THR A 86 6.11 -5.15 13.85
N GLU A 87 5.18 -5.75 13.09
CA GLU A 87 5.48 -6.72 12.04
C GLU A 87 6.04 -6.02 10.80
N ASP A 88 6.98 -6.69 10.13
CA ASP A 88 7.55 -6.23 8.87
C ASP A 88 6.46 -5.97 7.82
N LEU A 89 6.69 -5.00 6.94
CA LEU A 89 5.81 -4.66 5.83
C LEU A 89 6.59 -4.74 4.53
N GLU A 90 6.07 -5.51 3.58
CA GLU A 90 6.63 -5.67 2.25
C GLU A 90 6.01 -4.64 1.32
N VAL A 91 6.82 -3.76 0.72
CA VAL A 91 6.35 -2.71 -0.18
C VAL A 91 7.06 -2.84 -1.53
N TYR A 92 6.28 -3.09 -2.55
CA TYR A 92 6.74 -3.27 -3.93
C TYR A 92 6.48 -1.98 -4.70
N ILE A 93 7.53 -1.32 -5.15
CA ILE A 93 7.45 -0.02 -5.82
C ILE A 93 8.25 -0.02 -7.12
N PRO A 94 7.87 0.82 -8.09
CA PRO A 94 8.66 1.01 -9.29
C PRO A 94 10.11 1.35 -8.97
N MET A 95 11.04 0.75 -9.70
CA MET A 95 12.49 0.96 -9.52
C MET A 95 12.87 2.44 -9.52
N SER A 96 12.20 3.25 -10.34
CA SER A 96 12.43 4.69 -10.43
C SER A 96 12.09 5.48 -9.16
N LEU A 97 11.25 4.93 -8.28
CA LEU A 97 10.87 5.58 -7.03
C LEU A 97 11.73 5.16 -5.84
N LYS A 98 12.38 3.99 -5.90
CA LYS A 98 12.92 3.33 -4.71
C LYS A 98 13.89 4.23 -3.93
N GLU A 99 14.90 4.78 -4.59
CA GLU A 99 15.94 5.60 -3.95
C GLU A 99 15.35 6.85 -3.27
N ASN A 100 14.50 7.58 -3.98
CA ASN A 100 13.87 8.78 -3.44
C ASN A 100 12.94 8.44 -2.28
N PHE A 101 12.17 7.37 -2.40
CA PHE A 101 11.24 6.95 -1.35
C PHE A 101 11.97 6.47 -0.10
N GLU A 102 13.07 5.73 -0.22
CA GLU A 102 13.92 5.33 0.92
C GLU A 102 14.46 6.54 1.67
N ARG A 103 14.95 7.54 0.94
CA ARG A 103 15.45 8.78 1.52
C ARG A 103 14.36 9.53 2.26
N ASP A 104 13.19 9.70 1.66
CA ASP A 104 12.09 10.45 2.23
C ASP A 104 11.52 9.72 3.46
N LEU A 105 11.42 8.41 3.41
CA LEU A 105 11.00 7.58 4.53
C LEU A 105 11.95 7.76 5.72
N ALA A 106 13.24 7.69 5.48
CA ALA A 106 14.26 7.87 6.53
C ALA A 106 14.31 9.30 7.07
N ALA A 107 14.07 10.31 6.22
CA ALA A 107 14.16 11.72 6.59
C ALA A 107 12.94 12.23 7.36
N TYR A 108 11.74 11.76 7.04
CA TYR A 108 10.50 12.37 7.50
C TYR A 108 9.61 11.48 8.37
N CYS A 109 9.85 10.17 8.40
CA CYS A 109 8.98 9.24 9.10
C CYS A 109 9.71 8.52 10.23
N TYR A 110 9.08 8.52 11.41
CA TYR A 110 9.43 7.57 12.46
C TYR A 110 8.51 6.35 12.31
N ILE A 111 9.11 5.21 11.96
CA ILE A 111 8.38 3.95 11.75
C ILE A 111 8.97 2.89 12.65
N PRO A 112 8.19 2.36 13.63
CA PRO A 112 8.69 1.41 14.63
C PRO A 112 8.75 -0.04 14.14
N PHE A 113 8.53 -0.29 12.85
CA PHE A 113 8.63 -1.59 12.20
C PHE A 113 9.48 -1.49 10.94
N LYS A 114 9.94 -2.64 10.45
CA LYS A 114 10.75 -2.69 9.24
C LYS A 114 9.88 -2.59 8.00
N VAL A 115 10.24 -1.69 7.08
CA VAL A 115 9.67 -1.60 5.74
C VAL A 115 10.69 -2.16 4.75
N ASN A 116 10.35 -3.28 4.13
CA ASN A 116 11.17 -3.91 3.10
C ASN A 116 10.75 -3.40 1.73
N LEU A 117 11.57 -2.55 1.11
CA LEU A 117 11.30 -1.98 -0.21
C LEU A 117 11.84 -2.88 -1.31
N HIS A 118 10.95 -3.34 -2.18
CA HIS A 118 11.26 -4.17 -3.34
C HIS A 118 11.08 -3.36 -4.63
N ALA A 119 12.13 -3.26 -5.44
CA ALA A 119 12.07 -2.58 -6.73
C ALA A 119 11.39 -3.45 -7.78
N ILE A 120 10.38 -2.90 -8.46
CA ILE A 120 9.73 -3.54 -9.61
C ILE A 120 10.35 -3.02 -10.90
N ASP A 121 10.84 -3.93 -11.74
CA ASP A 121 11.21 -3.63 -13.12
C ASP A 121 10.00 -3.78 -14.03
N GLY A 122 9.37 -2.67 -14.40
CA GLY A 122 8.18 -2.64 -15.26
C GLY A 122 8.37 -3.21 -16.68
N ASN A 123 9.61 -3.51 -17.08
CA ASN A 123 9.92 -4.11 -18.39
C ASN A 123 9.90 -5.64 -18.38
N LYS A 124 9.71 -6.24 -17.20
CA LYS A 124 9.75 -7.70 -17.04
C LYS A 124 8.48 -8.21 -16.37
N ARG A 125 7.97 -9.32 -16.88
CA ARG A 125 6.99 -10.10 -16.13
C ARG A 125 7.71 -10.82 -15.00
N GLN A 126 7.23 -10.66 -13.76
CA GLN A 126 7.84 -11.26 -12.58
C GLN A 126 6.75 -11.58 -11.55
N ILE A 127 6.98 -12.59 -10.75
CA ILE A 127 6.15 -12.89 -9.59
C ILE A 127 6.70 -12.09 -8.41
N LEU A 128 5.88 -11.25 -7.81
CA LEU A 128 6.24 -10.39 -6.68
C LEU A 128 5.94 -11.07 -5.34
N TYR A 129 4.88 -11.84 -5.29
CA TYR A 129 4.46 -12.61 -4.14
C TYR A 129 3.87 -13.94 -4.60
N GLU A 130 4.19 -15.02 -3.90
CA GLU A 130 3.59 -16.33 -4.15
C GLU A 130 3.50 -17.14 -2.85
N ASP A 131 2.37 -17.79 -2.65
CA ASP A 131 2.19 -18.81 -1.64
C ASP A 131 1.38 -20.01 -2.22
N SER A 132 0.86 -20.88 -1.37
CA SER A 132 0.11 -22.07 -1.81
C SER A 132 -1.23 -21.74 -2.49
N GLU A 133 -1.74 -20.50 -2.36
CA GLU A 133 -3.08 -20.10 -2.80
C GLU A 133 -3.06 -18.90 -3.75
N ILE A 134 -2.06 -18.04 -3.65
CA ILE A 134 -2.03 -16.73 -4.29
C ILE A 134 -0.70 -16.54 -5.01
N SER A 135 -0.77 -16.02 -6.24
CA SER A 135 0.39 -15.53 -6.99
C SER A 135 0.09 -14.12 -7.53
N ILE A 136 0.98 -13.17 -7.27
CA ILE A 136 0.88 -11.76 -7.68
C ILE A 136 2.12 -11.37 -8.48
#